data_65bec6a10830e47b05c7a61099818c37
#
_entry.id   65bec6a10830e47b05c7a61099818c37
#
_cell.length_a   1.000
_cell.length_b   1.000
_cell.length_c   1.000
_cell.angle_alpha   90.00
_cell.angle_beta   90.00
_cell.angle_gamma   90.00
#
_symmetry.space_group_name_H-M   'P 1'
#
loop_
_entity.id
_entity.type
_entity.pdbx_description
1 polymer ?
#
loop_
_entity_poly.entity_id
_entity_poly.type
_entity_poly.pdbx_seq_one_letter_code
_entity_poly.pdbx_strand_id
1 'polypeptide(L)'
;MMLRQVLEYQRHYTSSSTPLMRERNRLIKRELRDALYRGLIQQQLAIPTGRLQVNPSTGSGRNAEIPLVQITDSKMSTTVRRGWYLVLLFAGDGSSVFASLNKTSTEERRGAGGQYRFTPLPPSVTRTDREWALSQIKDVHIEVSQPLLMNRINLRSKGTTGQAYERTHVAGVQYARLDIPDDEVILADLAQLTVLLSAVYNALPESGPPPPLPRRIRAG
;
A
#
# COMPACT_ATOMS: atom_id res chain seq x y z
N MET A 1 7.70 18.88 3.56
CA MET A 1 6.81 17.72 3.58
C MET A 1 6.88 16.95 2.29
N MET A 2 7.35 15.71 2.38
CA MET A 2 7.69 14.89 1.21
C MET A 2 6.50 14.43 0.38
N LEU A 3 5.33 14.15 0.99
CA LEU A 3 4.14 13.72 0.24
C LEU A 3 3.70 14.76 -0.77
N ARG A 4 3.68 16.05 -0.40
CA ARG A 4 3.34 17.16 -1.31
C ARG A 4 4.30 17.20 -2.50
N GLN A 5 5.59 17.05 -2.27
CA GLN A 5 6.60 17.07 -3.33
C GLN A 5 6.45 15.87 -4.28
N VAL A 6 6.16 14.67 -3.75
CA VAL A 6 5.86 13.49 -4.59
C VAL A 6 4.64 13.76 -5.47
N LEU A 7 3.57 14.35 -4.93
CA LEU A 7 2.35 14.65 -5.68
C LEU A 7 2.60 15.71 -6.75
N GLU A 8 3.46 16.72 -6.50
CA GLU A 8 3.84 17.68 -7.53
C GLU A 8 4.52 17.03 -8.73
N TYR A 9 5.47 16.10 -8.49
CA TYR A 9 6.09 15.35 -9.58
C TYR A 9 5.09 14.39 -10.24
N GLN A 10 4.16 13.82 -9.47
CA GLN A 10 3.15 12.87 -9.97
C GLN A 10 2.21 13.50 -11.00
N ARG A 11 1.90 14.80 -10.90
CA ARG A 11 1.10 15.52 -11.88
C ARG A 11 1.67 15.45 -13.30
N HIS A 12 2.98 15.27 -13.42
CA HIS A 12 3.71 15.15 -14.68
C HIS A 12 3.99 13.69 -15.04
N TYR A 13 3.13 12.78 -14.56
CA TYR A 13 3.34 11.36 -14.77
C TYR A 13 3.50 11.00 -16.24
N THR A 14 4.53 10.21 -16.49
CA THR A 14 4.74 9.46 -17.73
C THR A 14 5.36 8.11 -17.42
N SER A 15 5.05 7.10 -18.23
CA SER A 15 5.65 5.76 -18.09
C SER A 15 7.15 5.74 -18.42
N SER A 16 7.62 6.74 -19.18
CA SER A 16 9.02 6.89 -19.59
C SER A 16 9.89 7.49 -18.50
N SER A 17 11.17 7.15 -18.51
CA SER A 17 12.14 7.68 -17.53
C SER A 17 12.56 9.11 -17.89
N THR A 18 11.84 10.10 -17.35
CA THR A 18 12.21 11.52 -17.42
C THR A 18 12.98 11.95 -16.16
N PRO A 19 13.66 13.12 -16.15
CA PRO A 19 14.29 13.67 -14.96
C PRO A 19 13.30 13.78 -13.77
N LEU A 20 12.09 14.31 -14.02
CA LEU A 20 11.03 14.44 -13.00
C LEU A 20 10.61 13.08 -12.45
N MET A 21 10.45 12.06 -13.30
CA MET A 21 10.07 10.73 -12.84
C MET A 21 11.19 10.03 -12.08
N ARG A 22 12.44 10.25 -12.44
CA ARG A 22 13.59 9.76 -11.66
C ARG A 22 13.61 10.37 -10.27
N GLU A 23 13.37 11.68 -10.17
CA GLU A 23 13.33 12.38 -8.89
C GLU A 23 12.16 11.94 -8.02
N ARG A 24 10.95 11.86 -8.58
CA ARG A 24 9.79 11.26 -7.89
C ARG A 24 10.13 9.89 -7.31
N ASN A 25 10.72 9.03 -8.13
CA ASN A 25 11.05 7.67 -7.72
C ASN A 25 12.14 7.63 -6.65
N ARG A 26 13.13 8.54 -6.72
CA ARG A 26 14.16 8.69 -5.70
C ARG A 26 13.57 9.10 -4.36
N LEU A 27 12.69 10.11 -4.37
CA LEU A 27 11.97 10.55 -3.17
C LEU A 27 11.18 9.41 -2.53
N ILE A 28 10.38 8.67 -3.31
CA ILE A 28 9.56 7.57 -2.79
C ILE A 28 10.42 6.42 -2.27
N LYS A 29 11.44 6.00 -3.04
CA LYS A 29 12.25 4.81 -2.72
C LYS A 29 13.21 4.99 -1.58
N ARG A 30 13.63 6.21 -1.30
CA ARG A 30 14.63 6.52 -0.27
C ARG A 30 14.05 7.41 0.82
N GLU A 31 13.85 8.67 0.54
CA GLU A 31 13.55 9.67 1.56
C GLU A 31 12.22 9.44 2.26
N LEU A 32 11.15 9.23 1.49
CA LEU A 32 9.83 8.97 2.05
C LEU A 32 9.80 7.64 2.81
N ARG A 33 10.38 6.58 2.24
CA ARG A 33 10.51 5.30 2.92
C ARG A 33 11.20 5.45 4.27
N ASP A 34 12.35 6.12 4.29
CA ASP A 34 13.18 6.25 5.48
C ASP A 34 12.51 7.16 6.53
N ALA A 35 11.83 8.21 6.08
CA ALA A 35 11.06 9.09 6.97
C ALA A 35 9.86 8.37 7.59
N LEU A 36 9.09 7.64 6.79
CA LEU A 36 7.97 6.83 7.27
C LEU A 36 8.44 5.77 8.28
N TYR A 37 9.51 5.04 7.96
CA TYR A 37 10.04 4.03 8.87
C TYR A 37 10.46 4.66 10.22
N ARG A 38 11.29 5.72 10.19
CA ARG A 38 11.75 6.41 11.40
C ARG A 38 10.59 7.04 12.19
N GLY A 39 9.62 7.64 11.49
CA GLY A 39 8.46 8.23 12.14
C GLY A 39 7.55 7.18 12.78
N LEU A 40 7.26 6.11 12.07
CA LEU A 40 6.38 5.05 12.56
C LEU A 40 6.94 4.30 13.77
N ILE A 41 8.24 4.05 13.84
CA ILE A 41 8.84 3.39 15.04
C ILE A 41 8.77 4.25 16.31
N GLN A 42 8.49 5.55 16.18
CA GLN A 42 8.26 6.45 17.30
C GLN A 42 6.77 6.51 17.70
N GLN A 43 5.88 5.94 16.89
CA GLN A 43 4.44 5.88 17.17
C GLN A 43 4.08 4.61 17.96
N GLN A 44 2.92 4.67 18.61
CA GLN A 44 2.32 3.51 19.25
C GLN A 44 1.58 2.68 18.20
N LEU A 45 2.28 1.72 17.57
CA LEU A 45 1.72 0.87 16.54
C LEU A 45 1.02 -0.36 17.13
N ALA A 46 -0.07 -0.79 16.49
CA ALA A 46 -0.74 -2.06 16.79
C ALA A 46 -0.01 -3.28 16.20
N ILE A 47 1.05 -3.08 15.43
CA ILE A 47 1.97 -4.12 14.93
C ILE A 47 3.33 -3.95 15.61
N PRO A 48 4.04 -5.05 15.95
CA PRO A 48 5.35 -4.96 16.58
C PRO A 48 6.37 -4.22 15.72
N THR A 49 7.03 -3.21 16.27
CA THR A 49 8.01 -2.38 15.54
C THR A 49 9.17 -3.20 14.97
N GLY A 50 9.62 -4.26 15.65
CA GLY A 50 10.63 -5.19 15.12
C GLY A 50 10.19 -6.02 13.91
N ARG A 51 8.91 -5.99 13.56
CA ARG A 51 8.35 -6.66 12.38
C ARG A 51 7.85 -5.67 11.32
N LEU A 52 7.91 -4.38 11.61
CA LEU A 52 7.52 -3.32 10.68
C LEU A 52 8.40 -3.34 9.43
N GLN A 53 7.76 -3.34 8.27
CA GLN A 53 8.43 -3.13 6.98
C GLN A 53 7.75 -2.00 6.21
N VAL A 54 8.57 -1.16 5.58
CA VAL A 54 8.14 -0.07 4.71
C VAL A 54 8.74 -0.29 3.33
N ASN A 55 7.91 -0.70 2.38
CA ASN A 55 8.32 -1.18 1.06
C ASN A 55 7.77 -0.28 -0.06
N PRO A 56 8.60 0.56 -0.68
CA PRO A 56 8.19 1.42 -1.78
C PRO A 56 8.14 0.65 -3.11
N SER A 57 7.20 1.02 -3.98
CA SER A 57 7.14 0.56 -5.35
C SER A 57 6.81 1.72 -6.30
N THR A 58 7.65 1.90 -7.30
CA THR A 58 7.48 2.94 -8.33
C THR A 58 7.42 2.36 -9.75
N GLY A 59 7.20 1.04 -9.84
CA GLY A 59 7.18 0.28 -11.08
C GLY A 59 8.45 -0.55 -11.31
N SER A 60 8.38 -1.47 -12.27
CA SER A 60 9.48 -2.32 -12.71
C SER A 60 9.63 -2.19 -14.23
N GLY A 61 10.78 -1.71 -14.70
CA GLY A 61 11.07 -1.42 -16.10
C GLY A 61 10.41 -0.15 -16.65
N ARG A 62 9.23 0.20 -16.16
CA ARG A 62 8.52 1.45 -16.46
C ARG A 62 8.04 2.11 -15.16
N ASN A 63 7.81 3.43 -15.20
CA ASN A 63 7.25 4.12 -14.05
C ASN A 63 5.82 3.63 -13.79
N ALA A 64 5.49 3.37 -12.53
CA ALA A 64 4.12 3.09 -12.13
C ALA A 64 3.26 4.35 -12.25
N GLU A 65 2.04 4.19 -12.79
CA GLU A 65 1.02 5.24 -12.77
C GLU A 65 0.56 5.53 -11.33
N ILE A 66 0.41 4.46 -10.54
CA ILE A 66 0.09 4.54 -9.12
C ILE A 66 1.32 4.05 -8.34
N PRO A 67 2.29 4.94 -8.04
CA PRO A 67 3.38 4.57 -7.14
C PRO A 67 2.84 4.42 -5.73
N LEU A 68 3.55 3.66 -4.91
CA LEU A 68 3.06 3.32 -3.58
C LEU A 68 4.18 3.13 -2.56
N VAL A 69 3.80 3.23 -1.28
CA VAL A 69 4.62 2.76 -0.15
C VAL A 69 3.77 1.85 0.71
N GLN A 70 4.15 0.60 0.80
CA GLN A 70 3.46 -0.42 1.59
C GLN A 70 4.05 -0.48 2.99
N ILE A 71 3.18 -0.65 3.99
CA ILE A 71 3.51 -0.81 5.41
C ILE A 71 2.94 -2.15 5.84
N THR A 72 3.80 -3.06 6.32
CA THR A 72 3.43 -4.43 6.66
C THR A 72 4.08 -4.92 7.93
N ASP A 73 3.50 -5.98 8.47
CA ASP A 73 4.14 -6.89 9.42
C ASP A 73 4.86 -8.01 8.63
N SER A 74 6.17 -8.13 8.79
CA SER A 74 7.00 -9.10 8.06
C SER A 74 6.61 -10.56 8.30
N LYS A 75 5.96 -10.86 9.44
CA LYS A 75 5.46 -12.20 9.76
C LYS A 75 4.15 -12.50 9.04
N MET A 76 3.30 -11.48 8.83
CA MET A 76 1.94 -11.65 8.31
C MET A 76 1.84 -11.39 6.80
N SER A 77 2.68 -10.51 6.26
CA SER A 77 2.70 -10.16 4.84
C SER A 77 4.13 -9.84 4.40
N THR A 78 4.73 -10.75 3.64
CA THR A 78 6.14 -10.63 3.23
C THR A 78 6.35 -9.78 1.99
N THR A 79 5.30 -9.48 1.23
CA THR A 79 5.36 -8.68 0.00
C THR A 79 4.02 -8.03 -0.33
N VAL A 80 4.01 -6.96 -1.16
CA VAL A 80 2.81 -6.33 -1.76
C VAL A 80 1.89 -7.33 -2.50
N ARG A 81 2.39 -8.54 -2.75
CA ARG A 81 1.72 -9.56 -3.54
C ARG A 81 1.05 -10.63 -2.69
N ARG A 82 1.07 -10.48 -1.36
CA ARG A 82 0.50 -11.48 -0.43
C ARG A 82 -0.10 -10.81 0.79
N GLY A 83 -1.30 -11.24 1.13
CA GLY A 83 -1.98 -10.88 2.37
C GLY A 83 -2.52 -9.45 2.42
N TRP A 84 -2.64 -8.97 3.64
CA TRP A 84 -3.20 -7.67 4.00
C TRP A 84 -2.08 -6.70 4.36
N TYR A 85 -2.26 -5.42 4.07
CA TYR A 85 -1.28 -4.38 4.34
C TYR A 85 -1.90 -2.99 4.37
N LEU A 86 -1.23 -2.06 5.02
CA LEU A 86 -1.46 -0.64 4.78
C LEU A 86 -0.62 -0.17 3.60
N VAL A 87 -1.12 0.81 2.88
CA VAL A 87 -0.42 1.35 1.72
C VAL A 87 -0.73 2.83 1.51
N LEU A 88 0.29 3.62 1.25
CA LEU A 88 0.15 4.95 0.67
C LEU A 88 0.07 4.81 -0.85
N LEU A 89 -1.07 5.15 -1.46
CA LEU A 89 -1.31 5.12 -2.90
C LEU A 89 -1.38 6.55 -3.42
N PHE A 90 -0.49 6.91 -4.34
CA PHE A 90 -0.49 8.23 -4.94
C PHE A 90 -1.38 8.23 -6.19
N ALA A 91 -2.40 9.09 -6.22
CA ALA A 91 -3.32 9.19 -7.35
C ALA A 91 -2.57 9.49 -8.67
N GLY A 92 -3.04 8.92 -9.78
CA GLY A 92 -2.38 8.98 -11.08
C GLY A 92 -2.19 10.41 -11.62
N ASP A 93 -3.08 11.32 -11.24
CA ASP A 93 -3.04 12.74 -11.61
C ASP A 93 -2.31 13.64 -10.58
N GLY A 94 -1.80 13.05 -9.48
CA GLY A 94 -1.15 13.79 -8.41
C GLY A 94 -2.10 14.64 -7.55
N SER A 95 -3.40 14.40 -7.61
CA SER A 95 -4.40 15.18 -6.85
C SER A 95 -4.43 14.85 -5.37
N SER A 96 -4.07 13.63 -5.00
CA SER A 96 -4.16 13.14 -3.61
C SER A 96 -3.27 11.93 -3.35
N VAL A 97 -3.10 11.61 -2.07
CA VAL A 97 -2.56 10.32 -1.60
C VAL A 97 -3.57 9.69 -0.66
N PHE A 98 -3.73 8.37 -0.75
CA PHE A 98 -4.61 7.59 0.11
C PHE A 98 -3.76 6.71 1.03
N ALA A 99 -3.96 6.83 2.34
CA ALA A 99 -3.50 5.84 3.30
C ALA A 99 -4.61 4.79 3.45
N SER A 100 -4.37 3.56 2.98
CA SER A 100 -5.41 2.58 2.75
C SER A 100 -5.06 1.21 3.31
N LEU A 101 -5.99 0.58 4.01
CA LEU A 101 -5.97 -0.85 4.28
C LEU A 101 -6.41 -1.59 3.02
N ASN A 102 -5.51 -2.39 2.46
CA ASN A 102 -5.72 -3.13 1.23
C ASN A 102 -5.34 -4.60 1.37
N LYS A 103 -5.84 -5.40 0.45
CA LYS A 103 -5.38 -6.77 0.20
C LYS A 103 -4.66 -6.84 -1.16
N THR A 104 -3.80 -7.84 -1.33
CA THR A 104 -3.24 -8.16 -2.65
C THR A 104 -4.36 -8.36 -3.68
N SER A 105 -4.18 -7.76 -4.85
CA SER A 105 -5.15 -7.81 -5.96
C SER A 105 -4.74 -8.78 -7.06
N THR A 106 -3.62 -9.47 -6.89
CA THR A 106 -3.06 -10.40 -7.89
C THR A 106 -2.73 -11.74 -7.27
N GLU A 107 -2.90 -12.80 -8.03
CA GLU A 107 -2.33 -14.12 -7.73
C GLU A 107 -1.05 -14.35 -8.53
N GLU A 108 -0.14 -15.09 -7.94
CA GLU A 108 1.09 -15.50 -8.58
C GLU A 108 0.90 -16.89 -9.19
N ARG A 109 1.06 -17.01 -10.49
CA ARG A 109 1.02 -18.29 -11.22
C ARG A 109 2.38 -18.59 -11.80
N ARG A 110 2.83 -19.82 -11.64
CA ARG A 110 4.05 -20.32 -12.29
C ARG A 110 3.72 -20.70 -13.73
N GLY A 111 4.30 -20.01 -14.69
CA GLY A 111 4.17 -20.34 -16.12
C GLY A 111 5.03 -21.55 -16.52
N ALA A 112 4.76 -22.12 -17.69
CA ALA A 112 5.42 -23.31 -18.23
C ALA A 112 6.96 -23.20 -18.34
N GLY A 113 7.51 -22.00 -18.47
CA GLY A 113 8.95 -21.70 -18.48
C GLY A 113 9.56 -21.35 -17.12
N GLY A 114 8.89 -21.67 -16.00
CA GLY A 114 9.36 -21.34 -14.66
C GLY A 114 9.26 -19.84 -14.29
N GLN A 115 8.75 -19.01 -15.17
CA GLN A 115 8.53 -17.60 -14.93
C GLN A 115 7.27 -17.41 -14.11
N TYR A 116 7.30 -16.45 -13.16
CA TYR A 116 6.12 -16.07 -12.40
C TYR A 116 5.31 -15.03 -13.17
N ARG A 117 4.03 -15.32 -13.37
CA ARG A 117 3.04 -14.38 -13.90
C ARG A 117 2.13 -13.92 -12.79
N PHE A 118 1.81 -12.63 -12.76
CA PHE A 118 0.86 -12.04 -11.85
C PHE A 118 -0.43 -11.80 -12.60
N THR A 119 -1.47 -12.50 -12.20
CA THR A 119 -2.80 -12.39 -12.80
C THR A 119 -3.71 -11.65 -11.82
N PRO A 120 -4.46 -10.64 -12.26
CA PRO A 120 -5.45 -9.99 -11.41
C PRO A 120 -6.45 -11.02 -10.85
N LEU A 121 -6.75 -10.90 -9.57
CA LEU A 121 -7.81 -11.70 -8.94
C LEU A 121 -9.17 -11.34 -9.55
N PRO A 122 -10.08 -12.31 -9.68
CA PRO A 122 -11.44 -12.05 -10.12
C PRO A 122 -12.13 -11.01 -9.22
N PRO A 123 -12.97 -10.12 -9.77
CA PRO A 123 -13.70 -9.13 -8.97
C PRO A 123 -14.56 -9.71 -7.85
N SER A 124 -15.09 -10.94 -8.03
CA SER A 124 -15.84 -11.66 -6.99
C SER A 124 -14.96 -11.99 -5.79
N VAL A 125 -13.73 -12.47 -6.02
CA VAL A 125 -12.77 -12.79 -4.95
C VAL A 125 -12.40 -11.54 -4.16
N THR A 126 -12.03 -10.47 -4.85
CA THR A 126 -11.65 -9.21 -4.18
C THR A 126 -12.81 -8.59 -3.41
N ARG A 127 -14.05 -8.77 -3.87
CA ARG A 127 -15.26 -8.34 -3.15
C ARG A 127 -15.44 -9.14 -1.88
N THR A 128 -15.42 -10.46 -1.95
CA THR A 128 -15.57 -11.34 -0.78
C THR A 128 -14.49 -11.05 0.26
N ASP A 129 -13.24 -10.88 -0.16
CA ASP A 129 -12.15 -10.52 0.72
C ASP A 129 -12.39 -9.18 1.42
N ARG A 130 -12.84 -8.20 0.67
CA ARG A 130 -13.16 -6.87 1.21
C ARG A 130 -14.32 -6.91 2.22
N GLU A 131 -15.41 -7.59 1.88
CA GLU A 131 -16.58 -7.76 2.76
C GLU A 131 -16.18 -8.47 4.06
N TRP A 132 -15.37 -9.52 3.94
CA TRP A 132 -14.83 -10.21 5.12
C TRP A 132 -14.00 -9.24 6.00
N ALA A 133 -13.06 -8.48 5.43
CA ALA A 133 -12.26 -7.56 6.21
C ALA A 133 -13.10 -6.45 6.86
N LEU A 134 -14.09 -5.92 6.16
CA LEU A 134 -15.04 -4.96 6.72
C LEU A 134 -15.79 -5.53 7.94
N SER A 135 -16.16 -6.81 7.91
CA SER A 135 -16.80 -7.46 9.06
C SER A 135 -15.87 -7.61 10.27
N GLN A 136 -14.54 -7.69 10.04
CA GLN A 136 -13.56 -7.78 11.12
C GLN A 136 -13.29 -6.42 11.79
N ILE A 137 -13.46 -5.33 11.06
CA ILE A 137 -13.13 -3.98 11.57
C ILE A 137 -14.36 -3.16 11.96
N LYS A 138 -15.57 -3.66 11.78
CA LYS A 138 -16.83 -2.90 11.98
C LYS A 138 -16.98 -2.29 13.38
N ASP A 139 -16.46 -2.97 14.40
CA ASP A 139 -16.55 -2.57 15.81
C ASP A 139 -15.21 -1.98 16.32
N VAL A 140 -14.25 -1.75 15.42
CA VAL A 140 -12.95 -1.18 15.75
C VAL A 140 -13.01 0.34 15.62
N HIS A 141 -12.82 1.03 16.74
CA HIS A 141 -12.78 2.49 16.77
C HIS A 141 -11.34 2.98 16.62
N ILE A 142 -11.14 3.91 15.71
CA ILE A 142 -9.88 4.64 15.51
C ILE A 142 -10.16 6.12 15.37
N GLU A 143 -9.18 6.94 15.77
CA GLU A 143 -9.23 8.38 15.61
C GLU A 143 -8.24 8.81 14.54
N VAL A 144 -8.72 9.38 13.45
CA VAL A 144 -7.92 9.88 12.33
C VAL A 144 -8.28 11.31 11.97
N SER A 145 -7.32 12.05 11.43
CA SER A 145 -7.44 13.48 11.12
C SER A 145 -8.41 13.80 9.98
N GLN A 146 -8.68 12.83 9.12
CA GLN A 146 -9.54 12.95 7.95
C GLN A 146 -10.71 11.94 8.05
N PRO A 147 -11.84 12.17 7.39
CA PRO A 147 -12.94 11.20 7.37
C PRO A 147 -12.48 9.81 6.92
N LEU A 148 -12.83 8.79 7.71
CA LEU A 148 -12.52 7.40 7.38
C LEU A 148 -13.36 6.95 6.16
N LEU A 149 -12.70 6.66 5.07
CA LEU A 149 -13.32 6.18 3.84
C LEU A 149 -13.43 4.66 3.90
N MET A 150 -14.64 4.14 3.94
CA MET A 150 -14.94 2.70 3.84
C MET A 150 -15.59 2.34 2.50
N ASN A 151 -15.75 3.32 1.62
CA ASN A 151 -16.27 3.15 0.27
C ASN A 151 -15.10 3.02 -0.73
N ARG A 152 -15.45 2.81 -1.99
CA ARG A 152 -14.47 2.77 -3.07
C ARG A 152 -13.72 4.09 -3.19
N ILE A 153 -12.39 4.04 -3.23
CA ILE A 153 -11.53 5.19 -3.53
C ILE A 153 -11.38 5.39 -5.05
N ASN A 154 -10.97 6.59 -5.46
CA ASN A 154 -10.71 6.91 -6.86
C ASN A 154 -9.26 7.39 -7.01
N LEU A 155 -8.41 6.51 -7.53
CA LEU A 155 -6.99 6.79 -7.78
C LEU A 155 -6.74 7.56 -9.09
N ARG A 156 -7.78 7.94 -9.82
CA ARG A 156 -7.63 8.61 -11.12
C ARG A 156 -6.74 7.82 -12.09
N SER A 157 -6.73 6.49 -11.95
CA SER A 157 -5.91 5.61 -12.77
C SER A 157 -6.60 5.26 -14.07
N LYS A 158 -5.83 5.28 -15.16
CA LYS A 158 -6.23 4.76 -16.48
C LYS A 158 -5.92 3.27 -16.62
N GLY A 159 -4.99 2.76 -15.79
CA GLY A 159 -4.49 1.40 -15.85
C GLY A 159 -5.26 0.42 -14.96
N THR A 160 -5.28 -0.85 -15.34
CA THR A 160 -5.94 -1.93 -14.60
C THR A 160 -5.36 -2.15 -13.20
N THR A 161 -4.08 -1.84 -12.99
CA THR A 161 -3.41 -1.97 -11.69
C THR A 161 -4.00 -0.99 -10.66
N GLY A 162 -4.19 0.27 -11.02
CA GLY A 162 -4.81 1.24 -10.11
C GLY A 162 -6.26 0.87 -9.79
N GLN A 163 -7.03 0.45 -10.79
CA GLN A 163 -8.38 -0.07 -10.58
C GLN A 163 -8.42 -1.31 -9.67
N ALA A 164 -7.37 -2.13 -9.70
CA ALA A 164 -7.25 -3.26 -8.80
C ALA A 164 -7.06 -2.81 -7.35
N TYR A 165 -6.23 -1.80 -7.08
CA TYR A 165 -6.10 -1.20 -5.74
C TYR A 165 -7.40 -0.58 -5.25
N GLU A 166 -8.15 0.10 -6.12
CA GLU A 166 -9.47 0.66 -5.78
C GLU A 166 -10.47 -0.41 -5.36
N ARG A 167 -10.43 -1.60 -6.01
CA ARG A 167 -11.32 -2.73 -5.66
C ARG A 167 -10.95 -3.40 -4.34
N THR A 168 -9.68 -3.41 -3.98
CA THR A 168 -9.19 -4.06 -2.76
C THR A 168 -9.09 -3.13 -1.56
N HIS A 169 -9.39 -1.85 -1.73
CA HIS A 169 -9.51 -0.91 -0.62
C HIS A 169 -10.60 -1.32 0.35
N VAL A 170 -10.27 -1.35 1.64
CA VAL A 170 -11.21 -1.69 2.74
C VAL A 170 -11.60 -0.44 3.50
N ALA A 171 -10.62 0.24 4.09
CA ALA A 171 -10.78 1.45 4.86
C ALA A 171 -9.52 2.30 4.77
N GLY A 172 -9.64 3.61 4.93
CA GLY A 172 -8.49 4.50 4.90
C GLY A 172 -8.85 5.97 4.89
N VAL A 173 -7.86 6.82 4.73
CA VAL A 173 -8.02 8.27 4.66
C VAL A 173 -7.42 8.82 3.38
N GLN A 174 -7.94 9.95 2.92
CA GLN A 174 -7.43 10.70 1.77
C GLN A 174 -6.84 12.02 2.20
N TYR A 175 -5.65 12.32 1.71
CA TYR A 175 -5.03 13.63 1.85
C TYR A 175 -5.00 14.29 0.48
N ALA A 176 -5.77 15.38 0.32
CA ALA A 176 -5.76 16.18 -0.91
C ALA A 176 -4.42 16.95 -1.01
N ARG A 177 -3.86 17.06 -2.21
CA ARG A 177 -2.57 17.75 -2.44
C ARG A 177 -2.51 19.17 -1.87
N LEU A 178 -3.63 19.90 -1.94
CA LEU A 178 -3.70 21.28 -1.46
C LEU A 178 -3.88 21.37 0.07
N ASP A 179 -4.30 20.27 0.70
CA ASP A 179 -4.62 20.20 2.12
C ASP A 179 -3.96 18.96 2.78
N ILE A 180 -2.65 18.78 2.53
CA ILE A 180 -1.89 17.71 3.17
C ILE A 180 -1.52 18.16 4.59
N PRO A 181 -1.90 17.38 5.62
CA PRO A 181 -1.54 17.67 7.01
C PRO A 181 -0.02 17.60 7.24
N ASP A 182 0.42 18.00 8.42
CA ASP A 182 1.82 17.85 8.82
C ASP A 182 2.22 16.37 8.96
N ASP A 183 3.50 16.09 8.84
CA ASP A 183 4.04 14.73 8.86
C ASP A 183 3.66 13.98 10.14
N GLU A 184 3.62 14.66 11.29
CA GLU A 184 3.22 14.08 12.59
C GLU A 184 1.77 13.59 12.57
N VAL A 185 0.85 14.37 11.98
CA VAL A 185 -0.57 14.00 11.84
C VAL A 185 -0.71 12.78 10.95
N ILE A 186 0.00 12.74 9.83
CA ILE A 186 -0.01 11.59 8.91
C ILE A 186 0.53 10.34 9.59
N LEU A 187 1.61 10.47 10.38
CA LEU A 187 2.18 9.34 11.12
C LEU A 187 1.23 8.83 12.20
N ALA A 188 0.52 9.72 12.88
CA ALA A 188 -0.52 9.36 13.85
C ALA A 188 -1.69 8.63 13.16
N ASP A 189 -2.18 9.14 12.02
CA ASP A 189 -3.22 8.47 11.25
C ASP A 189 -2.79 7.07 10.78
N LEU A 190 -1.55 6.94 10.30
CA LEU A 190 -1.00 5.64 9.91
C LEU A 190 -0.90 4.69 11.10
N ALA A 191 -0.51 5.18 12.28
CA ALA A 191 -0.49 4.38 13.50
C ALA A 191 -1.90 3.89 13.85
N GLN A 192 -2.91 4.75 13.81
CA GLN A 192 -4.31 4.37 14.01
C GLN A 192 -4.78 3.33 12.99
N LEU A 193 -4.44 3.49 11.71
CA LEU A 193 -4.76 2.51 10.68
C LEU A 193 -4.10 1.14 10.92
N THR A 194 -2.97 1.06 11.66
CA THR A 194 -2.39 -0.24 12.06
C THR A 194 -3.30 -1.02 13.01
N VAL A 195 -4.21 -0.36 13.73
CA VAL A 195 -5.21 -1.02 14.59
C VAL A 195 -6.19 -1.82 13.71
N LEU A 196 -6.66 -1.23 12.61
CA LEU A 196 -7.51 -1.95 11.65
C LEU A 196 -6.77 -3.13 11.00
N LEU A 197 -5.51 -2.93 10.62
CA LEU A 197 -4.68 -4.00 10.05
C LEU A 197 -4.47 -5.13 11.06
N SER A 198 -4.22 -4.80 12.32
CA SER A 198 -4.06 -5.79 13.40
C SER A 198 -5.34 -6.59 13.64
N ALA A 199 -6.51 -5.95 13.62
CA ALA A 199 -7.80 -6.64 13.74
C ALA A 199 -7.99 -7.66 12.61
N VAL A 200 -7.66 -7.29 11.37
CA VAL A 200 -7.69 -8.21 10.22
C VAL A 200 -6.70 -9.37 10.42
N TYR A 201 -5.48 -9.10 10.87
CA TYR A 201 -4.48 -10.15 11.11
C TYR A 201 -4.90 -11.13 12.20
N ASN A 202 -5.48 -10.65 13.30
CA ASN A 202 -5.92 -11.47 14.41
C ASN A 202 -7.11 -12.39 14.05
N ALA A 203 -7.88 -12.02 13.03
CA ALA A 203 -8.99 -12.80 12.52
C ALA A 203 -8.59 -13.83 11.45
N LEU A 204 -7.32 -13.82 10.98
CA LEU A 204 -6.84 -14.82 10.04
C LEU A 204 -6.69 -16.18 10.74
N PRO A 205 -7.01 -17.30 10.03
CA PRO A 205 -6.78 -18.63 10.58
C PRO A 205 -5.29 -18.84 10.95
N GLU A 206 -5.03 -19.60 12.00
CA GLU A 206 -3.67 -19.86 12.53
C GLU A 206 -2.70 -20.50 11.53
N SER A 207 -3.18 -21.02 10.40
CA SER A 207 -2.38 -21.58 9.32
C SER A 207 -1.38 -20.62 8.66
N GLY A 208 -1.33 -19.37 9.10
CA GLY A 208 -0.34 -18.38 8.67
C GLY A 208 -0.37 -18.03 7.17
N PRO A 209 0.32 -17.01 6.73
CA PRO A 209 0.52 -16.78 5.31
C PRO A 209 1.32 -17.95 4.72
N PRO A 210 1.04 -18.37 3.47
CA PRO A 210 1.79 -19.42 2.82
C PRO A 210 3.29 -19.11 2.85
N PRO A 211 4.16 -20.13 2.97
CA PRO A 211 5.61 -19.95 3.13
C PRO A 211 6.18 -19.07 2.00
N PRO A 212 7.22 -18.27 2.30
CA PRO A 212 7.86 -17.45 1.28
C PRO A 212 8.39 -18.34 0.15
N LEU A 213 8.23 -17.86 -1.09
CA LEU A 213 8.82 -18.54 -2.25
C LEU A 213 10.34 -18.68 -2.05
N PRO A 214 10.93 -19.82 -2.43
CA PRO A 214 12.37 -20.02 -2.34
C PRO A 214 13.10 -18.89 -3.09
N ARG A 215 14.06 -18.25 -2.42
CA ARG A 215 14.93 -17.25 -3.03
C ARG A 215 15.59 -17.88 -4.27
N ARG A 216 15.54 -17.20 -5.41
CA ARG A 216 16.34 -17.60 -6.56
C ARG A 216 17.81 -17.65 -6.14
N ILE A 217 18.40 -18.82 -6.10
CA ILE A 217 19.85 -18.97 -6.18
C ILE A 217 20.19 -18.49 -7.59
N ARG A 218 20.87 -17.35 -7.71
CA ARG A 218 21.50 -16.98 -8.99
C ARG A 218 22.54 -18.07 -9.24
N ALA A 219 22.32 -18.88 -10.25
CA ALA A 219 23.41 -19.68 -10.81
C ALA A 219 24.48 -18.67 -11.28
N GLY A 220 25.68 -18.84 -10.71
CA GLY A 220 26.87 -18.08 -11.09
C GLY A 220 27.31 -18.43 -12.50
#